data_a12f41fb1745318a885fc5f64f476a86
#
_entry.id   a12f41fb1745318a885fc5f64f476a86
#
_cell.length_a   1.000
_cell.length_b   1.000
_cell.length_c   1.000
_cell.angle_alpha   90.00
_cell.angle_beta   90.00
_cell.angle_gamma   90.00
#
_symmetry.space_group_name_H-M   'P 1'
#
loop_
_entity.id
_entity.type
_entity.pdbx_description
1 polymer ?
#
loop_
_entity_poly.entity_id
_entity_poly.type
_entity_poly.pdbx_seq_one_letter_code
_entity_poly.pdbx_strand_id
1 'polypeptide(L)'
;MRRLVVLAMLTLAPLLAARAQEITLRQDPRPPLLRELDGEWLMKGDVLGKQVTYLLVAGPTLRARFTELHMRDTAEPPQYEARVFLGFDEESGDLIAHWMDDFGARYSIPHGTGRIDGSTLQFTFPYPDGPFRDTLEFDQRNSSWHFRIEAGQPDGSWKHFARYEIRRK
;
A
#
# COMPACT_ATOMS: atom_id res chain seq x y z
N MET A 1 -6.59 2.80 79.89
CA MET A 1 -5.60 2.54 78.87
C MET A 1 -6.34 2.18 77.55
N ARG A 2 -6.53 3.17 76.68
CA ARG A 2 -7.19 2.97 75.36
C ARG A 2 -6.08 2.80 74.30
N ARG A 3 -6.04 1.64 73.67
CA ARG A 3 -5.11 1.38 72.51
C ARG A 3 -5.76 1.89 71.25
N LEU A 4 -5.14 2.88 70.64
CA LEU A 4 -5.46 3.36 69.27
C LEU A 4 -4.92 2.35 68.30
N VAL A 5 -5.80 1.78 67.48
CA VAL A 5 -5.40 0.98 66.25
C VAL A 5 -5.45 1.93 65.09
N VAL A 6 -4.28 2.27 64.54
CA VAL A 6 -4.16 3.05 63.31
C VAL A 6 -4.22 2.06 62.14
N LEU A 7 -5.29 2.14 61.37
CA LEU A 7 -5.49 1.36 60.14
C LEU A 7 -4.77 2.07 58.98
N ALA A 8 -3.67 1.51 58.51
CA ALA A 8 -2.97 2.00 57.34
C ALA A 8 -3.72 1.56 56.09
N MET A 9 -4.42 2.50 55.42
CA MET A 9 -4.94 2.30 54.08
C MET A 9 -3.78 2.43 53.06
N LEU A 10 -3.30 1.31 52.56
CA LEU A 10 -2.42 1.29 51.40
C LEU A 10 -3.24 1.68 50.17
N THR A 11 -2.88 2.80 49.55
CA THR A 11 -3.45 3.27 48.27
C THR A 11 -2.86 2.48 47.12
N LEU A 12 -3.68 1.59 46.52
CA LEU A 12 -3.33 0.73 45.38
C LEU A 12 -3.66 1.41 44.05
N ALA A 13 -3.71 2.74 43.99
CA ALA A 13 -4.21 3.48 42.83
C ALA A 13 -3.22 3.84 41.68
N PRO A 14 -1.88 3.75 41.81
CA PRO A 14 -1.03 4.18 40.68
C PRO A 14 -0.68 3.11 39.65
N LEU A 15 -0.91 1.81 39.91
CA LEU A 15 -0.48 0.75 38.98
C LEU A 15 -1.45 0.51 37.81
N LEU A 16 -2.72 0.89 37.93
CA LEU A 16 -3.68 0.75 36.81
C LEU A 16 -3.58 1.87 35.78
N ALA A 17 -3.14 3.06 36.14
CA ALA A 17 -2.95 4.18 35.25
C ALA A 17 -1.71 3.99 34.33
N ALA A 18 -0.66 3.32 34.81
CA ALA A 18 0.53 3.05 34.03
C ALA A 18 0.30 2.01 32.90
N ARG A 19 -0.59 1.05 33.10
CA ARG A 19 -0.95 0.06 32.05
C ARG A 19 -1.86 0.61 30.95
N ALA A 20 -2.61 1.66 31.23
CA ALA A 20 -3.46 2.31 30.22
C ALA A 20 -2.65 3.20 29.26
N GLN A 21 -1.46 3.62 29.64
CA GLN A 21 -0.57 4.45 28.82
C GLN A 21 0.35 3.65 27.88
N GLU A 22 0.42 2.34 28.05
CA GLU A 22 1.19 1.43 27.16
C GLU A 22 0.39 0.91 25.97
N ILE A 23 -0.86 1.32 25.78
CA ILE A 23 -1.51 1.32 24.45
C ILE A 23 -1.05 2.59 23.74
N THR A 24 0.24 2.79 23.70
CA THR A 24 0.87 3.74 22.78
C THR A 24 0.45 3.30 21.39
N LEU A 25 -0.32 4.15 20.72
CA LEU A 25 -0.61 4.11 19.29
C LEU A 25 0.60 3.48 18.61
N ARG A 26 0.49 2.23 18.18
CA ARG A 26 1.56 1.64 17.37
C ARG A 26 1.66 2.54 16.16
N GLN A 27 2.69 3.34 16.14
CA GLN A 27 2.98 4.24 15.05
C GLN A 27 2.98 3.39 13.77
N ASP A 28 2.21 3.80 12.77
CA ASP A 28 2.14 3.11 11.48
C ASP A 28 3.58 2.98 10.93
N PRO A 29 4.13 1.75 10.82
CA PRO A 29 5.52 1.55 10.42
C PRO A 29 5.77 1.80 8.94
N ARG A 30 4.70 2.00 8.15
CA ARG A 30 4.85 2.21 6.71
C ARG A 30 5.54 3.55 6.42
N PRO A 31 6.39 3.61 5.38
CA PRO A 31 6.92 4.88 4.88
C PRO A 31 5.82 5.91 4.64
N PRO A 32 6.08 7.22 4.87
CA PRO A 32 5.10 8.28 4.66
C PRO A 32 4.43 8.21 3.28
N LEU A 33 5.20 7.96 2.23
CA LEU A 33 4.69 7.90 0.86
C LEU A 33 3.66 6.76 0.66
N LEU A 34 3.84 5.60 1.29
CA LEU A 34 2.84 4.52 1.24
C LEU A 34 1.53 4.89 1.94
N ARG A 35 1.59 5.75 2.97
CA ARG A 35 0.39 6.26 3.67
C ARG A 35 -0.40 7.26 2.85
N GLU A 36 0.24 7.98 1.91
CA GLU A 36 -0.45 8.88 0.97
C GLU A 36 -1.39 8.13 0.01
N LEU A 37 -1.19 6.79 -0.15
CA LEU A 37 -2.12 5.96 -0.91
C LEU A 37 -3.44 5.69 -0.17
N ASP A 38 -3.48 5.80 1.17
CA ASP A 38 -4.66 5.42 1.95
C ASP A 38 -5.92 6.19 1.54
N GLY A 39 -7.02 5.48 1.32
CA GLY A 39 -8.32 6.05 1.01
C GLY A 39 -9.01 5.46 -0.21
N GLU A 40 -10.05 6.14 -0.67
CA GLU A 40 -10.81 5.79 -1.87
C GLU A 40 -10.45 6.73 -3.02
N TRP A 41 -10.21 6.15 -4.19
CA TRP A 41 -9.73 6.84 -5.35
C TRP A 41 -10.48 6.42 -6.61
N LEU A 42 -10.62 7.36 -7.53
CA LEU A 42 -11.01 7.07 -8.91
C LEU A 42 -9.76 7.05 -9.78
N MET A 43 -9.51 5.91 -10.39
CA MET A 43 -8.34 5.63 -11.23
C MET A 43 -8.78 5.56 -12.68
N LYS A 44 -8.43 6.57 -13.50
CA LYS A 44 -8.82 6.70 -14.91
C LYS A 44 -7.60 6.66 -15.79
N GLY A 45 -7.72 5.94 -16.91
CA GLY A 45 -6.60 5.85 -17.83
C GLY A 45 -6.82 4.87 -18.95
N ASP A 46 -5.75 4.28 -19.44
CA ASP A 46 -5.80 3.30 -20.51
C ASP A 46 -4.95 2.06 -20.23
N VAL A 47 -5.36 0.92 -20.79
CA VAL A 47 -4.59 -0.31 -20.89
C VAL A 47 -4.48 -0.66 -22.37
N LEU A 48 -3.26 -0.63 -22.92
CA LEU A 48 -2.99 -0.86 -24.34
C LEU A 48 -3.87 0.01 -25.27
N GLY A 49 -4.12 1.27 -24.84
CA GLY A 49 -4.95 2.24 -25.56
C GLY A 49 -6.46 2.14 -25.33
N LYS A 50 -6.95 1.08 -24.65
CA LYS A 50 -8.35 0.96 -24.27
C LYS A 50 -8.63 1.75 -22.97
N GLN A 51 -9.55 2.70 -23.02
CA GLN A 51 -9.93 3.50 -21.85
C GLN A 51 -10.60 2.63 -20.78
N VAL A 52 -10.18 2.82 -19.54
CA VAL A 52 -10.68 2.10 -18.37
C VAL A 52 -10.89 3.04 -17.19
N THR A 53 -11.77 2.65 -16.28
CA THR A 53 -11.98 3.35 -15.01
C THR A 53 -12.13 2.34 -13.90
N TYR A 54 -11.30 2.48 -12.87
CA TYR A 54 -11.34 1.62 -11.69
C TYR A 54 -11.65 2.42 -10.44
N LEU A 55 -12.36 1.81 -9.51
CA LEU A 55 -12.38 2.20 -8.12
C LEU A 55 -11.15 1.57 -7.47
N LEU A 56 -10.30 2.39 -6.84
CA LEU A 56 -9.16 1.95 -6.05
C LEU A 56 -9.45 2.26 -4.59
N VAL A 57 -9.40 1.25 -3.73
CA VAL A 57 -9.42 1.39 -2.28
C VAL A 57 -8.06 0.96 -1.76
N ALA A 58 -7.36 1.85 -1.06
CA ALA A 58 -6.05 1.55 -0.52
C ALA A 58 -5.99 1.81 0.98
N GLY A 59 -5.18 1.02 1.70
CA GLY A 59 -5.01 1.19 3.12
C GLY A 59 -4.10 0.16 3.78
N PRO A 60 -3.84 0.34 5.09
CA PRO A 60 -3.00 -0.59 5.84
C PRO A 60 -3.66 -1.95 5.99
N THR A 61 -2.87 -3.00 5.80
CA THR A 61 -3.28 -4.38 6.05
C THR A 61 -2.18 -5.13 6.83
N LEU A 62 -2.48 -6.32 7.34
CA LEU A 62 -1.53 -7.16 8.09
C LEU A 62 -0.83 -6.38 9.22
N ARG A 63 -1.60 -5.65 10.04
CA ARG A 63 -1.11 -4.79 11.12
C ARG A 63 -0.19 -3.67 10.61
N ALA A 64 -0.54 -3.06 9.48
CA ALA A 64 0.20 -2.01 8.79
C ALA A 64 1.62 -2.44 8.34
N ARG A 65 1.87 -3.75 8.16
CA ARG A 65 3.11 -4.23 7.52
C ARG A 65 3.07 -4.10 6.00
N PHE A 66 1.86 -4.01 5.44
CA PHE A 66 1.63 -3.79 4.02
C PHE A 66 0.59 -2.71 3.80
N THR A 67 0.66 -2.06 2.65
CA THR A 67 -0.45 -1.30 2.06
C THR A 67 -1.13 -2.23 1.05
N GLU A 68 -2.43 -2.46 1.21
CA GLU A 68 -3.23 -3.13 0.20
C GLU A 68 -3.82 -2.10 -0.76
N LEU A 69 -3.74 -2.35 -2.06
CA LEU A 69 -4.45 -1.63 -3.12
C LEU A 69 -5.47 -2.60 -3.72
N HIS A 70 -6.75 -2.32 -3.57
CA HIS A 70 -7.82 -3.09 -4.18
C HIS A 70 -8.40 -2.27 -5.35
N MET A 71 -8.14 -2.72 -6.56
CA MET A 71 -8.64 -2.11 -7.81
C MET A 71 -9.79 -2.94 -8.35
N ARG A 72 -10.89 -2.28 -8.73
CA ARG A 72 -12.04 -2.92 -9.35
C ARG A 72 -12.61 -2.05 -10.47
N ASP A 73 -12.88 -2.66 -11.62
CA ASP A 73 -13.54 -1.99 -12.73
C ASP A 73 -14.93 -1.45 -12.29
N THR A 74 -15.26 -0.26 -12.76
CA THR A 74 -16.55 0.40 -12.48
C THR A 74 -17.67 -0.05 -13.42
N ALA A 75 -17.40 -0.87 -14.44
CA ALA A 75 -18.41 -1.48 -15.29
C ALA A 75 -19.27 -2.50 -14.52
N GLU A 76 -20.48 -2.72 -14.98
CA GLU A 76 -21.38 -3.75 -14.45
C GLU A 76 -21.73 -4.78 -15.56
N PRO A 77 -21.31 -6.04 -15.43
CA PRO A 77 -20.41 -6.58 -14.41
C PRO A 77 -18.96 -6.07 -14.55
N PRO A 78 -18.18 -6.03 -13.46
CA PRO A 78 -16.77 -5.66 -13.51
C PRO A 78 -16.01 -6.55 -14.48
N GLN A 79 -15.12 -5.95 -15.28
CA GLN A 79 -14.29 -6.68 -16.26
C GLN A 79 -12.88 -6.96 -15.76
N TYR A 80 -12.50 -6.38 -14.60
CA TYR A 80 -11.20 -6.56 -13.99
C TYR A 80 -11.22 -6.28 -12.50
N GLU A 81 -10.52 -7.11 -11.74
CA GLU A 81 -10.27 -6.92 -10.31
C GLU A 81 -8.84 -7.34 -9.98
N ALA A 82 -8.16 -6.53 -9.15
CA ALA A 82 -6.82 -6.85 -8.64
C ALA A 82 -6.63 -6.41 -7.20
N ARG A 83 -5.76 -7.14 -6.49
CA ARG A 83 -5.24 -6.79 -5.18
C ARG A 83 -3.73 -6.75 -5.23
N VAL A 84 -3.16 -5.64 -4.82
CA VAL A 84 -1.71 -5.45 -4.76
C VAL A 84 -1.31 -5.17 -3.32
N PHE A 85 -0.31 -5.90 -2.81
CA PHE A 85 0.22 -5.71 -1.47
C PHE A 85 1.62 -5.13 -1.57
N LEU A 86 1.79 -3.91 -1.07
CA LEU A 86 3.07 -3.20 -1.03
C LEU A 86 3.65 -3.28 0.38
N GLY A 87 4.77 -3.97 0.53
CA GLY A 87 5.56 -4.05 1.76
C GLY A 87 6.84 -3.26 1.62
N PHE A 88 7.36 -2.77 2.74
CA PHE A 88 8.64 -2.08 2.79
C PHE A 88 9.54 -2.78 3.81
N ASP A 89 10.72 -3.15 3.37
CA ASP A 89 11.77 -3.71 4.22
C ASP A 89 12.70 -2.58 4.69
N GLU A 90 12.63 -2.24 5.98
CA GLU A 90 13.42 -1.16 6.57
C GLU A 90 14.91 -1.47 6.58
N GLU A 91 15.32 -2.75 6.60
CA GLU A 91 16.71 -3.16 6.65
C GLU A 91 17.40 -2.99 5.29
N SER A 92 16.77 -3.46 4.22
CA SER A 92 17.32 -3.35 2.85
C SER A 92 16.93 -2.05 2.15
N GLY A 93 15.84 -1.40 2.59
CA GLY A 93 15.20 -0.27 1.90
C GLY A 93 14.40 -0.69 0.66
N ASP A 94 14.10 -1.99 0.53
CA ASP A 94 13.40 -2.50 -0.64
C ASP A 94 11.88 -2.37 -0.48
N LEU A 95 11.23 -2.03 -1.58
CA LEU A 95 9.79 -2.12 -1.76
C LEU A 95 9.46 -3.48 -2.39
N ILE A 96 8.58 -4.25 -1.75
CA ILE A 96 8.13 -5.55 -2.25
C ILE A 96 6.66 -5.43 -2.67
N ALA A 97 6.34 -5.88 -3.88
CA ALA A 97 5.00 -5.85 -4.43
C ALA A 97 4.51 -7.26 -4.78
N HIS A 98 3.32 -7.62 -4.29
CA HIS A 98 2.62 -8.84 -4.69
C HIS A 98 1.36 -8.44 -5.45
N TRP A 99 1.28 -8.80 -6.73
CA TRP A 99 0.13 -8.52 -7.57
C TRP A 99 -0.68 -9.79 -7.79
N MET A 100 -1.97 -9.73 -7.47
CA MET A 100 -2.93 -10.80 -7.71
C MET A 100 -4.14 -10.20 -8.41
N ASP A 101 -4.56 -10.82 -9.51
CA ASP A 101 -5.71 -10.37 -10.28
C ASP A 101 -6.56 -11.54 -10.80
N ASP A 102 -7.66 -11.24 -11.46
CA ASP A 102 -8.62 -12.20 -11.97
C ASP A 102 -8.14 -12.97 -13.21
N PHE A 103 -6.93 -12.66 -13.75
CA PHE A 103 -6.25 -13.53 -14.70
C PHE A 103 -5.68 -14.80 -14.05
N GLY A 104 -5.59 -14.80 -12.71
CA GLY A 104 -5.34 -15.98 -11.90
C GLY A 104 -3.88 -16.23 -11.56
N ALA A 105 -3.65 -17.31 -10.82
CA ALA A 105 -2.40 -17.61 -10.13
C ALA A 105 -1.15 -17.64 -11.04
N ARG A 106 -1.29 -18.00 -12.32
CA ARG A 106 -0.18 -18.01 -13.28
C ARG A 106 0.51 -16.66 -13.42
N TYR A 107 -0.27 -15.56 -13.30
CA TYR A 107 0.20 -14.19 -13.48
C TYR A 107 0.47 -13.47 -12.15
N SER A 108 0.27 -14.17 -11.02
CA SER A 108 0.53 -13.63 -9.68
C SER A 108 1.92 -13.98 -9.13
N ILE A 109 2.78 -14.50 -9.97
CA ILE A 109 4.20 -14.79 -9.71
C ILE A 109 5.03 -14.30 -10.90
N PRO A 110 6.25 -13.77 -10.70
CA PRO A 110 6.92 -13.53 -9.41
C PRO A 110 6.41 -12.28 -8.69
N HIS A 111 6.92 -12.03 -7.46
CA HIS A 111 6.74 -10.73 -6.80
C HIS A 111 7.62 -9.66 -7.47
N GLY A 112 7.19 -8.40 -7.36
CA GLY A 112 7.96 -7.24 -7.77
C GLY A 112 8.89 -6.77 -6.67
N THR A 113 10.05 -6.25 -7.05
CA THR A 113 11.00 -5.59 -6.15
C THR A 113 11.33 -4.19 -6.66
N GLY A 114 11.57 -3.27 -5.75
CA GLY A 114 11.83 -1.89 -6.13
C GLY A 114 12.22 -1.00 -4.97
N ARG A 115 12.03 0.31 -5.15
CA ARG A 115 12.45 1.31 -4.17
C ARG A 115 11.49 2.48 -4.12
N ILE A 116 11.60 3.25 -3.04
CA ILE A 116 10.99 4.56 -2.88
C ILE A 116 12.08 5.60 -3.19
N ASP A 117 11.79 6.51 -4.12
CA ASP A 117 12.67 7.64 -4.45
C ASP A 117 11.84 8.93 -4.47
N GLY A 118 12.05 9.80 -3.49
CA GLY A 118 11.28 11.04 -3.33
C GLY A 118 9.78 10.78 -3.26
N SER A 119 9.03 11.26 -4.27
CA SER A 119 7.59 11.07 -4.42
C SER A 119 7.22 9.87 -5.27
N THR A 120 8.16 8.98 -5.59
CA THR A 120 7.98 7.89 -6.53
C THR A 120 8.15 6.53 -5.85
N LEU A 121 7.19 5.64 -6.10
CA LEU A 121 7.29 4.21 -5.85
C LEU A 121 7.56 3.55 -7.20
N GLN A 122 8.67 2.82 -7.32
CA GLN A 122 8.96 2.07 -8.54
C GLN A 122 9.34 0.64 -8.20
N PHE A 123 8.75 -0.33 -8.90
CA PHE A 123 9.06 -1.75 -8.75
C PHE A 123 8.95 -2.48 -10.07
N THR A 124 9.67 -3.61 -10.16
CA THR A 124 9.74 -4.42 -11.38
C THR A 124 9.39 -5.87 -11.06
N PHE A 125 8.48 -6.41 -11.83
CA PHE A 125 8.12 -7.84 -11.83
C PHE A 125 8.94 -8.56 -12.92
N PRO A 126 9.79 -9.55 -12.56
CA PRO A 126 10.61 -10.26 -13.54
C PRO A 126 9.85 -11.45 -14.16
N TYR A 127 8.77 -11.17 -14.92
CA TYR A 127 8.02 -12.24 -15.61
C TYR A 127 8.88 -12.94 -16.67
N PRO A 128 8.66 -14.24 -16.94
CA PRO A 128 9.43 -15.01 -17.91
C PRO A 128 9.38 -14.45 -19.34
N ASP A 129 8.25 -13.87 -19.73
CA ASP A 129 8.02 -13.31 -21.07
C ASP A 129 8.51 -11.85 -21.21
N GLY A 130 9.17 -11.33 -20.21
CA GLY A 130 9.71 -9.98 -20.14
C GLY A 130 9.25 -9.24 -18.88
N PRO A 131 10.11 -8.37 -18.31
CA PRO A 131 9.79 -7.68 -17.06
C PRO A 131 8.69 -6.63 -17.26
N PHE A 132 7.91 -6.38 -16.20
CA PHE A 132 7.02 -5.23 -16.11
C PHE A 132 7.52 -4.26 -15.06
N ARG A 133 7.55 -2.98 -15.38
CA ARG A 133 7.92 -1.91 -14.48
C ARG A 133 6.71 -1.05 -14.15
N ASP A 134 6.44 -0.94 -12.87
CA ASP A 134 5.35 -0.15 -12.31
C ASP A 134 5.93 1.08 -11.63
N THR A 135 5.38 2.26 -11.93
CA THR A 135 5.81 3.53 -11.37
C THR A 135 4.60 4.32 -10.91
N LEU A 136 4.48 4.54 -9.59
CA LEU A 136 3.50 5.44 -8.99
C LEU A 136 4.21 6.70 -8.54
N GLU A 137 3.79 7.86 -9.05
CA GLU A 137 4.33 9.16 -8.72
C GLU A 137 3.26 10.01 -8.03
N PHE A 138 3.55 10.49 -6.82
CA PHE A 138 2.64 11.33 -6.05
C PHE A 138 2.81 12.79 -6.42
N ASP A 139 1.75 13.41 -6.91
CA ASP A 139 1.65 14.86 -7.07
C ASP A 139 1.12 15.49 -5.78
N GLN A 140 2.03 16.00 -4.97
CA GLN A 140 1.70 16.65 -3.70
C GLN A 140 0.82 17.90 -3.87
N ARG A 141 0.92 18.61 -5.00
CA ARG A 141 0.15 19.85 -5.23
C ARG A 141 -1.33 19.56 -5.43
N ASN A 142 -1.62 18.47 -6.13
CA ASN A 142 -2.96 18.07 -6.49
C ASN A 142 -3.50 16.94 -5.60
N SER A 143 -2.67 16.42 -4.67
CA SER A 143 -2.99 15.23 -3.86
C SER A 143 -3.50 14.09 -4.72
N SER A 144 -2.79 13.80 -5.81
CA SER A 144 -3.14 12.79 -6.81
C SER A 144 -1.94 11.92 -7.15
N TRP A 145 -2.18 10.78 -7.81
CA TRP A 145 -1.12 9.90 -8.26
C TRP A 145 -1.16 9.72 -9.76
N HIS A 146 0.01 9.60 -10.36
CA HIS A 146 0.20 9.10 -11.72
C HIS A 146 0.76 7.68 -11.64
N PHE A 147 0.09 6.73 -12.28
CA PHE A 147 0.54 5.35 -12.29
C PHE A 147 0.80 4.90 -13.73
N ARG A 148 2.01 4.39 -13.97
CA ARG A 148 2.44 3.85 -15.27
C ARG A 148 2.86 2.40 -15.10
N ILE A 149 2.47 1.57 -16.06
CA ILE A 149 2.93 0.20 -16.22
C ILE A 149 3.57 0.08 -17.60
N GLU A 150 4.78 -0.44 -17.65
CA GLU A 150 5.56 -0.57 -18.88
C GLU A 150 6.12 -1.99 -19.00
N ALA A 151 6.03 -2.56 -20.20
CA ALA A 151 6.58 -3.87 -20.52
C ALA A 151 7.99 -3.73 -21.09
N GLY A 152 8.97 -4.42 -20.50
CA GLY A 152 10.33 -4.49 -21.00
C GLY A 152 10.42 -5.23 -22.34
N GLN A 153 11.24 -4.74 -23.26
CA GLN A 153 11.44 -5.31 -24.58
C GLN A 153 12.80 -6.02 -24.66
N PRO A 154 13.00 -6.96 -25.61
CA PRO A 154 14.29 -7.66 -25.77
C PRO A 154 15.46 -6.74 -26.07
N ASP A 155 15.22 -5.55 -26.64
CA ASP A 155 16.25 -4.54 -26.91
C ASP A 155 16.58 -3.64 -25.70
N GLY A 156 15.99 -3.93 -24.52
CA GLY A 156 16.16 -3.16 -23.30
C GLY A 156 15.27 -1.91 -23.19
N SER A 157 14.47 -1.61 -24.21
CA SER A 157 13.51 -0.51 -24.16
C SER A 157 12.27 -0.87 -23.33
N TRP A 158 11.48 0.14 -22.96
CA TRP A 158 10.22 -0.02 -22.24
C TRP A 158 9.06 0.45 -23.11
N LYS A 159 8.04 -0.39 -23.24
CA LYS A 159 6.84 -0.10 -24.02
C LYS A 159 5.66 0.15 -23.11
N HIS A 160 4.86 1.17 -23.41
CA HIS A 160 3.61 1.46 -22.73
C HIS A 160 2.71 0.22 -22.67
N PHE A 161 2.24 -0.10 -21.48
CA PHE A 161 1.22 -1.11 -21.22
C PHE A 161 -0.04 -0.45 -20.65
N ALA A 162 0.10 0.34 -19.55
CA ALA A 162 -1.00 1.07 -18.96
C ALA A 162 -0.55 2.42 -18.37
N ARG A 163 -1.48 3.36 -18.30
CA ARG A 163 -1.28 4.66 -17.64
C ARG A 163 -2.58 5.10 -17.00
N TYR A 164 -2.47 5.61 -15.78
CA TYR A 164 -3.62 6.09 -15.01
C TYR A 164 -3.32 7.40 -14.32
N GLU A 165 -4.36 8.22 -14.19
CA GLU A 165 -4.46 9.31 -13.25
C GLU A 165 -5.38 8.84 -12.10
N ILE A 166 -4.93 9.00 -10.85
CA ILE A 166 -5.61 8.54 -9.65
C ILE A 166 -5.94 9.77 -8.80
N ARG A 167 -7.22 10.07 -8.64
CA ARG A 167 -7.74 11.21 -7.88
C ARG A 167 -8.62 10.74 -6.74
N ARG A 168 -8.64 11.48 -5.65
CA ARG A 168 -9.58 11.21 -4.54
C ARG A 168 -11.01 11.13 -5.07
N LYS A 169 -11.78 10.19 -4.51
CA LYS A 169 -13.20 10.00 -4.82
C LYS A 169 -14.05 10.99 -4.01
#